data_d14bded4ce3094f20db5c604a4aee0e2
#
_entry.id   d14bded4ce3094f20db5c604a4aee0e2
#
_cell.length_a   1.000
_cell.length_b   1.000
_cell.length_c   1.000
_cell.angle_alpha   90.00
_cell.angle_beta   90.00
_cell.angle_gamma   90.00
#
_symmetry.space_group_name_H-M   'P 1'
#
loop_
_entity.id
_entity.type
_entity.pdbx_description
1 polymer ?
#
loop_
_entity_poly.entity_id
_entity_poly.type
_entity_poly.pdbx_seq_one_letter_code
_entity_poly.pdbx_strand_id
1 'polypeptide(L)'
;MSTFFTDLILPNESADSYYMSKLRNSVDDFIYLDPDWYEKLFDPNTFYILGSKGSGKTLYAAYMCADIRKNTISRSHTIDVGDYGKLIAMKTSNHLHFTDYLTMWKVILLQKFLFSLKPADISFWGRNRNFQAIQKTISDYFGYDVTADSFNPITVIDSCEKQQEVTDYLRGECEVNTDVSSAKVGVGFEQQANQRDMTTSGRRVERVAMSYTDTWMRAITAFVGAVEHISFRHNHYLFIDGLDVRPTGIEAIEYGECIAALVRAVYEINTKVLGNMDRKDGNDFKIIALTRTDIFLNSALVNVTSCISDNCVELDWTYSNEKDFRYSKLYKMMNRVLGWDGRSKELPVESYFGFDVPQNSTKVLNAAVSIQRQSRLRPRDIVVILRLIQEECKRRRLKNPSVITLTTSEVTAGYSQYYTDQIKSEMMFQYKNEEIKDIFQMIRTIRKTFFSEKEFQEVFERYSETHPNISKLFSSHREMLDTLYSLDVIGWKETFRYRPKVHWHYREVKAIDEVYRMPWEEMDLAFEVKILVHKGASKHLMGSVM
;
A
#
# COMPACT_ATOMS: atom_id res chain seq x y z
N MET A 1 -39.06 8.14 1.49
CA MET A 1 -38.94 9.06 0.33
C MET A 1 -37.85 8.48 -0.56
N SER A 2 -38.11 8.23 -1.83
CA SER A 2 -37.06 7.78 -2.74
C SER A 2 -36.08 8.93 -2.98
N THR A 3 -34.87 8.78 -2.48
CA THR A 3 -33.79 9.75 -2.70
C THR A 3 -33.39 9.70 -4.18
N PHE A 4 -33.25 10.84 -4.86
CA PHE A 4 -32.75 10.85 -6.23
C PHE A 4 -31.25 10.60 -6.25
N PHE A 5 -30.75 9.97 -7.31
CA PHE A 5 -29.32 9.69 -7.47
C PHE A 5 -28.46 10.96 -7.40
N THR A 6 -28.98 12.09 -7.92
CA THR A 6 -28.30 13.39 -7.86
C THR A 6 -28.15 13.97 -6.47
N ASP A 7 -28.95 13.50 -5.51
CA ASP A 7 -28.96 13.98 -4.13
C ASP A 7 -28.08 13.11 -3.21
N LEU A 8 -27.56 11.99 -3.72
CA LEU A 8 -26.67 11.12 -2.96
C LEU A 8 -25.35 11.82 -2.65
N ILE A 9 -24.86 11.60 -1.44
CA ILE A 9 -23.50 12.00 -1.04
C ILE A 9 -22.58 10.81 -1.35
N LEU A 10 -21.91 10.88 -2.48
CA LEU A 10 -20.95 9.85 -2.87
C LEU A 10 -19.60 10.07 -2.16
N PRO A 11 -18.87 8.99 -1.82
CA PRO A 11 -17.57 9.10 -1.16
C PRO A 11 -16.55 9.88 -1.98
N ASN A 12 -15.54 10.41 -1.29
CA ASN A 12 -14.38 11.02 -1.94
C ASN A 12 -13.54 9.97 -2.66
N GLU A 13 -12.83 10.39 -3.70
CA GLU A 13 -11.93 9.54 -4.46
C GLU A 13 -10.71 9.11 -3.63
N SER A 14 -10.12 10.07 -2.86
CA SER A 14 -9.03 9.76 -1.94
C SER A 14 -9.56 9.44 -0.55
N ALA A 15 -9.15 8.26 -0.05
CA ALA A 15 -9.48 7.83 1.30
C ALA A 15 -8.70 8.61 2.39
N ASP A 16 -7.62 9.29 2.04
CA ASP A 16 -6.81 10.09 2.98
C ASP A 16 -7.63 11.21 3.63
N SER A 17 -8.64 11.73 2.92
CA SER A 17 -9.55 12.75 3.45
C SER A 17 -10.30 12.28 4.70
N TYR A 18 -10.49 10.98 4.89
CA TYR A 18 -11.21 10.40 6.03
C TYR A 18 -10.37 10.26 7.31
N TYR A 19 -9.07 10.53 7.23
CA TYR A 19 -8.27 10.73 8.45
C TYR A 19 -8.53 12.09 9.09
N MET A 20 -9.11 13.05 8.36
CA MET A 20 -9.49 14.35 8.91
C MET A 20 -10.67 14.22 9.88
N SER A 21 -10.60 14.89 11.02
CA SER A 21 -11.59 14.80 12.09
C SER A 21 -13.04 15.07 11.65
N LYS A 22 -13.24 15.97 10.67
CA LYS A 22 -14.58 16.34 10.15
C LYS A 22 -15.24 15.25 9.31
N LEU A 23 -14.46 14.42 8.63
CA LEU A 23 -14.97 13.39 7.72
C LEU A 23 -14.83 11.97 8.29
N ARG A 24 -14.13 11.84 9.40
CA ARG A 24 -13.78 10.57 10.01
C ARG A 24 -14.97 9.64 10.25
N ASN A 25 -16.06 10.18 10.80
CA ASN A 25 -17.24 9.38 11.13
C ASN A 25 -18.12 9.06 9.91
N SER A 26 -17.95 9.77 8.79
CA SER A 26 -18.75 9.49 7.58
C SER A 26 -18.33 8.21 6.86
N VAL A 27 -17.18 7.62 7.21
CA VAL A 27 -16.74 6.34 6.63
C VAL A 27 -17.75 5.22 6.88
N ASP A 28 -18.39 5.21 8.05
CA ASP A 28 -19.38 4.20 8.43
C ASP A 28 -20.60 4.19 7.50
N ASP A 29 -20.89 5.30 6.83
CA ASP A 29 -22.09 5.43 5.99
C ASP A 29 -21.97 4.66 4.66
N PHE A 30 -20.77 4.52 4.13
CA PHE A 30 -20.57 3.98 2.77
C PHE A 30 -19.53 2.84 2.67
N ILE A 31 -18.76 2.57 3.72
CA ILE A 31 -17.79 1.46 3.67
C ILE A 31 -18.51 0.11 3.59
N TYR A 32 -18.06 -0.74 2.70
CA TYR A 32 -18.40 -2.15 2.70
C TYR A 32 -17.31 -2.93 3.43
N LEU A 33 -17.70 -3.57 4.51
CA LEU A 33 -16.85 -4.45 5.30
C LEU A 33 -17.18 -5.90 4.91
N ASP A 34 -16.26 -6.54 4.25
CA ASP A 34 -16.34 -7.98 4.06
C ASP A 34 -16.10 -8.67 5.41
N PRO A 35 -16.98 -9.58 5.86
CA PRO A 35 -16.84 -10.19 7.16
C PRO A 35 -15.52 -10.92 7.37
N ASP A 36 -15.05 -11.66 6.36
CA ASP A 36 -13.82 -12.44 6.46
C ASP A 36 -12.59 -11.52 6.57
N TRP A 37 -12.54 -10.45 5.77
CA TRP A 37 -11.46 -9.47 5.85
C TRP A 37 -11.46 -8.72 7.17
N TYR A 38 -12.65 -8.32 7.63
CA TYR A 38 -12.79 -7.57 8.87
C TYR A 38 -12.39 -8.40 10.09
N GLU A 39 -12.84 -9.67 10.16
CA GLU A 39 -12.46 -10.57 11.25
C GLU A 39 -10.95 -10.83 11.27
N LYS A 40 -10.35 -11.09 10.09
CA LYS A 40 -8.93 -11.37 9.97
C LYS A 40 -8.04 -10.19 10.39
N LEU A 41 -8.51 -8.95 10.32
CA LEU A 41 -7.73 -7.79 10.82
C LEU A 41 -7.39 -7.89 12.31
N PHE A 42 -8.24 -8.57 13.10
CA PHE A 42 -8.03 -8.75 14.53
C PHE A 42 -7.26 -10.02 14.89
N ASP A 43 -6.95 -10.86 13.91
CA ASP A 43 -6.09 -12.01 14.13
C ASP A 43 -4.69 -11.52 14.57
N PRO A 44 -4.13 -12.05 15.68
CA PRO A 44 -2.81 -11.65 16.17
C PRO A 44 -1.70 -11.74 15.13
N ASN A 45 -1.82 -12.64 14.16
CA ASN A 45 -0.83 -12.87 13.11
C ASN A 45 -1.03 -11.98 11.87
N THR A 46 -2.04 -11.14 11.80
CA THR A 46 -2.26 -10.27 10.63
C THR A 46 -1.44 -9.00 10.73
N PHE A 47 -0.45 -8.83 9.83
CA PHE A 47 0.48 -7.71 9.80
C PHE A 47 0.40 -6.87 8.53
N TYR A 48 -0.36 -7.32 7.53
CA TYR A 48 -0.44 -6.64 6.25
C TYR A 48 -1.87 -6.58 5.70
N ILE A 49 -2.19 -5.47 5.05
CA ILE A 49 -3.34 -5.37 4.15
C ILE A 49 -2.80 -5.24 2.73
N LEU A 50 -3.06 -6.27 1.92
CA LEU A 50 -2.63 -6.33 0.54
C LEU A 50 -3.77 -5.96 -0.42
N GLY A 51 -3.41 -5.49 -1.58
CA GLY A 51 -4.34 -5.24 -2.68
C GLY A 51 -3.82 -4.21 -3.67
N SER A 52 -4.39 -4.18 -4.85
CA SER A 52 -4.04 -3.23 -5.89
C SER A 52 -4.30 -1.78 -5.48
N LYS A 53 -3.75 -0.83 -6.22
CA LYS A 53 -4.04 0.60 -5.99
C LYS A 53 -5.53 0.87 -6.22
N GLY A 54 -6.19 1.50 -5.23
CA GLY A 54 -7.64 1.74 -5.29
C GLY A 54 -8.53 0.60 -4.76
N SER A 55 -7.94 -0.47 -4.21
CA SER A 55 -8.69 -1.59 -3.58
C SER A 55 -9.33 -1.24 -2.24
N GLY A 56 -9.01 -0.11 -1.62
CA GLY A 56 -9.62 0.33 -0.36
C GLY A 56 -8.76 0.14 0.89
N LYS A 57 -7.49 -0.23 0.80
CA LYS A 57 -6.57 -0.41 1.94
C LYS A 57 -6.62 0.76 2.92
N THR A 58 -6.36 1.98 2.43
CA THR A 58 -6.42 3.22 3.20
C THR A 58 -7.80 3.46 3.82
N LEU A 59 -8.88 3.09 3.12
CA LEU A 59 -10.25 3.24 3.63
C LEU A 59 -10.52 2.31 4.81
N TYR A 60 -10.05 1.05 4.75
CA TYR A 60 -10.12 0.11 5.87
C TYR A 60 -9.34 0.63 7.09
N ALA A 61 -8.12 1.15 6.88
CA ALA A 61 -7.34 1.75 7.96
C ALA A 61 -8.04 3.00 8.54
N ALA A 62 -8.60 3.88 7.70
CA ALA A 62 -9.36 5.04 8.14
C ALA A 62 -10.60 4.64 8.96
N TYR A 63 -11.32 3.60 8.54
CA TYR A 63 -12.43 3.04 9.31
C TYR A 63 -12.00 2.53 10.68
N MET A 64 -10.90 1.78 10.74
CA MET A 64 -10.34 1.28 12.00
C MET A 64 -9.88 2.42 12.91
N CYS A 65 -9.35 3.50 12.33
CA CYS A 65 -8.94 4.69 13.07
C CYS A 65 -10.11 5.60 13.49
N ALA A 66 -11.29 5.42 12.94
CA ALA A 66 -12.44 6.31 13.20
C ALA A 66 -12.97 6.15 14.63
N ASP A 67 -13.03 4.95 15.15
CA ASP A 67 -13.58 4.65 16.47
C ASP A 67 -12.88 3.42 17.09
N ILE A 68 -13.18 3.13 18.35
CA ILE A 68 -12.74 1.90 19.01
C ILE A 68 -13.52 0.72 18.43
N ARG A 69 -12.81 -0.22 17.79
CA ARG A 69 -13.41 -1.41 17.16
C ARG A 69 -12.89 -2.65 17.86
N LYS A 70 -13.79 -3.54 18.31
CA LYS A 70 -13.43 -4.78 19.01
C LYS A 70 -12.32 -4.60 20.07
N ASN A 71 -12.54 -3.68 20.99
CA ASN A 71 -11.56 -3.33 22.02
C ASN A 71 -10.19 -2.85 21.49
N THR A 72 -10.13 -2.30 20.26
CA THR A 72 -8.88 -1.89 19.61
C THR A 72 -8.92 -0.40 19.27
N ILE A 73 -7.93 0.34 19.71
CA ILE A 73 -7.62 1.70 19.26
C ILE A 73 -6.64 1.58 18.11
N SER A 74 -7.01 2.17 16.97
CA SER A 74 -6.17 2.20 15.80
C SER A 74 -5.73 3.60 15.46
N ARG A 75 -4.50 3.74 14.96
CA ARG A 75 -3.94 4.99 14.45
C ARG A 75 -3.20 4.71 13.15
N SER A 76 -3.03 5.74 12.33
CA SER A 76 -2.31 5.62 11.07
C SER A 76 -1.14 6.59 11.02
N HIS A 77 -0.10 6.17 10.34
CA HIS A 77 1.00 7.01 9.91
C HIS A 77 1.25 6.78 8.43
N THR A 78 1.30 7.86 7.66
CA THR A 78 1.66 7.81 6.24
C THR A 78 3.14 8.10 6.13
N ILE A 79 3.90 7.18 5.55
CA ILE A 79 5.31 7.39 5.24
C ILE A 79 5.40 8.45 4.14
N ASP A 80 6.12 9.50 4.40
CA ASP A 80 6.25 10.64 3.49
C ASP A 80 7.64 10.76 2.88
N VAL A 81 7.80 11.73 1.97
CA VAL A 81 9.08 12.04 1.32
C VAL A 81 10.16 12.43 2.34
N GLY A 82 9.77 13.00 3.48
CA GLY A 82 10.69 13.36 4.55
C GLY A 82 11.26 12.15 5.27
N ASP A 83 10.46 11.11 5.50
CA ASP A 83 10.91 9.85 6.09
C ASP A 83 11.93 9.16 5.17
N TYR A 84 11.69 9.14 3.85
CA TYR A 84 12.65 8.62 2.87
C TYR A 84 13.88 9.52 2.68
N GLY A 85 13.71 10.83 2.72
CA GLY A 85 14.80 11.80 2.55
C GLY A 85 15.91 11.62 3.58
N LYS A 86 15.56 11.20 4.79
CA LYS A 86 16.52 10.88 5.87
C LYS A 86 17.33 9.63 5.53
N LEU A 87 16.68 8.58 5.03
CA LEU A 87 17.35 7.35 4.58
C LEU A 87 18.33 7.62 3.44
N ILE A 88 17.92 8.49 2.48
CA ILE A 88 18.77 8.89 1.35
C ILE A 88 19.98 9.70 1.83
N ALA A 89 19.77 10.68 2.70
CA ALA A 89 20.86 11.52 3.22
C ALA A 89 21.91 10.68 3.93
N MET A 90 21.52 9.65 4.65
CA MET A 90 22.42 8.71 5.32
C MET A 90 23.18 7.83 4.34
N LYS A 91 22.57 7.41 3.22
CA LYS A 91 23.25 6.65 2.19
C LYS A 91 24.25 7.49 1.41
N THR A 92 23.88 8.72 1.07
CA THR A 92 24.76 9.64 0.32
C THR A 92 26.05 9.95 1.09
N SER A 93 26.03 9.83 2.42
CA SER A 93 27.21 9.96 3.27
C SER A 93 28.03 8.67 3.42
N ASN A 94 27.76 7.63 2.59
CA ASN A 94 28.40 6.30 2.62
C ASN A 94 28.24 5.53 3.95
N HIS A 95 27.17 5.77 4.68
CA HIS A 95 26.92 5.20 6.00
C HIS A 95 25.89 4.06 6.03
N LEU A 96 25.27 3.68 4.89
CA LEU A 96 24.22 2.67 4.84
C LEU A 96 24.50 1.56 3.84
N HIS A 97 24.46 0.31 4.33
CA HIS A 97 24.35 -0.92 3.55
C HIS A 97 22.90 -1.46 3.60
N PHE A 98 22.55 -2.44 2.77
CA PHE A 98 21.20 -3.05 2.72
C PHE A 98 20.69 -3.54 4.09
N THR A 99 21.57 -4.09 4.93
CA THR A 99 21.23 -4.53 6.30
C THR A 99 20.82 -3.37 7.21
N ASP A 100 21.21 -2.16 6.86
CA ASP A 100 20.98 -0.97 7.67
C ASP A 100 19.58 -0.41 7.45
N TYR A 101 18.99 -0.56 6.24
CA TYR A 101 17.59 -0.20 5.99
C TYR A 101 16.63 -0.95 6.91
N LEU A 102 16.87 -2.25 7.12
CA LEU A 102 16.03 -3.07 8.00
C LEU A 102 16.07 -2.55 9.44
N THR A 103 17.28 -2.28 9.97
CA THR A 103 17.48 -1.77 11.32
C THR A 103 16.87 -0.39 11.49
N MET A 104 17.07 0.48 10.51
CA MET A 104 16.51 1.83 10.50
C MET A 104 14.98 1.82 10.53
N TRP A 105 14.35 1.01 9.66
CA TRP A 105 12.91 0.90 9.67
C TRP A 105 12.35 0.36 10.97
N LYS A 106 13.05 -0.59 11.62
CA LYS A 106 12.63 -1.09 12.93
C LYS A 106 12.63 0.05 13.98
N VAL A 107 13.65 0.89 14.01
CA VAL A 107 13.71 2.04 14.93
C VAL A 107 12.61 3.05 14.61
N ILE A 108 12.43 3.41 13.33
CA ILE A 108 11.38 4.35 12.89
C ILE A 108 10.00 3.83 13.29
N LEU A 109 9.70 2.57 13.01
CA LEU A 109 8.39 1.99 13.29
C LEU A 109 8.08 1.94 14.79
N LEU A 110 9.04 1.57 15.63
CA LEU A 110 8.86 1.60 17.09
C LEU A 110 8.69 3.03 17.62
N GLN A 111 9.42 3.97 17.08
CA GLN A 111 9.26 5.39 17.40
C GLN A 111 7.84 5.88 17.04
N LYS A 112 7.37 5.63 15.78
CA LYS A 112 6.04 6.02 15.35
C LYS A 112 4.95 5.34 16.19
N PHE A 113 5.18 4.11 16.62
CA PHE A 113 4.28 3.43 17.54
C PHE A 113 4.19 4.17 18.90
N LEU A 114 5.31 4.52 19.52
CA LEU A 114 5.32 5.28 20.77
C LEU A 114 4.65 6.65 20.64
N PHE A 115 4.92 7.38 19.54
CA PHE A 115 4.27 8.67 19.26
C PHE A 115 2.76 8.53 19.06
N SER A 116 2.31 7.38 18.60
CA SER A 116 0.89 7.13 18.44
C SER A 116 0.12 7.00 19.75
N LEU A 117 0.80 6.67 20.88
CA LEU A 117 0.18 6.49 22.18
C LEU A 117 -0.23 7.84 22.80
N LYS A 118 -1.36 7.87 23.51
CA LYS A 118 -1.89 9.05 24.19
C LYS A 118 -2.11 8.78 25.67
N PRO A 119 -2.11 9.80 26.53
CA PRO A 119 -2.41 9.61 27.95
C PRO A 119 -3.73 8.88 28.22
N ALA A 120 -4.75 9.15 27.41
CA ALA A 120 -6.08 8.53 27.53
C ALA A 120 -6.11 7.02 27.28
N ASP A 121 -5.11 6.50 26.57
CA ASP A 121 -5.00 5.08 26.23
C ASP A 121 -4.56 4.25 27.46
N ILE A 122 -3.85 4.89 28.40
CA ILE A 122 -3.32 4.26 29.60
C ILE A 122 -4.43 4.14 30.64
N SER A 123 -4.45 3.04 31.40
CA SER A 123 -5.33 2.83 32.54
C SER A 123 -5.20 3.94 33.57
N PHE A 124 -6.26 4.16 34.35
CA PHE A 124 -6.37 5.33 35.23
C PHE A 124 -5.23 5.47 36.23
N TRP A 125 -4.82 4.35 36.85
CA TRP A 125 -3.79 4.35 37.87
C TRP A 125 -2.41 4.64 37.31
N GLY A 126 -1.77 5.72 37.78
CA GLY A 126 -0.44 6.11 37.35
C GLY A 126 -0.33 6.70 35.94
N ARG A 127 -1.45 7.02 35.29
CA ARG A 127 -1.52 7.48 33.89
C ARG A 127 -0.48 8.53 33.53
N ASN A 128 -0.45 9.63 34.27
CA ASN A 128 0.48 10.74 33.99
C ASN A 128 1.95 10.32 34.15
N ARG A 129 2.26 9.58 35.22
CA ARG A 129 3.61 9.06 35.45
C ARG A 129 4.06 8.09 34.34
N ASN A 130 3.17 7.17 33.98
CA ASN A 130 3.44 6.18 32.94
C ASN A 130 3.61 6.84 31.57
N PHE A 131 2.78 7.86 31.26
CA PHE A 131 2.91 8.59 30.01
C PHE A 131 4.18 9.44 29.98
N GLN A 132 4.58 10.05 31.12
CA GLN A 132 5.87 10.75 31.23
C GLN A 132 7.06 9.80 31.03
N ALA A 133 6.96 8.55 31.50
CA ALA A 133 8.01 7.53 31.24
C ALA A 133 8.13 7.22 29.74
N ILE A 134 6.99 7.08 29.02
CA ILE A 134 6.99 6.90 27.56
C ILE A 134 7.63 8.12 26.88
N GLN A 135 7.24 9.35 27.25
CA GLN A 135 7.81 10.57 26.69
C GLN A 135 9.32 10.68 26.95
N LYS A 136 9.76 10.31 28.14
CA LYS A 136 11.18 10.27 28.48
C LYS A 136 11.93 9.26 27.59
N THR A 137 11.39 8.07 27.40
CA THR A 137 11.99 7.07 26.50
C THR A 137 12.08 7.60 25.06
N ILE A 138 11.04 8.29 24.58
CA ILE A 138 11.08 8.93 23.27
C ILE A 138 12.22 9.97 23.21
N SER A 139 12.31 10.84 24.20
CA SER A 139 13.36 11.85 24.28
C SER A 139 14.76 11.26 24.35
N ASP A 140 14.95 10.25 25.17
CA ASP A 140 16.27 9.70 25.48
C ASP A 140 16.83 8.79 24.37
N TYR A 141 15.95 8.05 23.66
CA TYR A 141 16.36 7.01 22.70
C TYR A 141 15.92 7.25 21.26
N PHE A 142 14.88 8.05 21.03
CA PHE A 142 14.31 8.25 19.69
C PHE A 142 14.44 9.68 19.15
N GLY A 143 15.16 10.55 19.87
CA GLY A 143 15.46 11.91 19.46
C GLY A 143 14.40 12.94 19.83
N TYR A 144 14.84 14.18 19.91
CA TYR A 144 14.08 15.35 20.37
C TYR A 144 13.07 15.80 19.35
N ASP A 145 11.94 16.02 19.78
CA ASP A 145 10.85 16.91 19.46
C ASP A 145 9.53 16.14 19.37
N VAL A 146 8.85 16.10 20.50
CA VAL A 146 7.49 15.57 20.61
C VAL A 146 6.51 16.40 19.77
N THR A 147 6.93 17.57 19.30
CA THR A 147 6.13 18.51 18.52
C THR A 147 6.53 18.59 17.04
N ALA A 148 7.70 18.08 16.67
CA ALA A 148 8.15 18.08 15.28
C ALA A 148 7.99 16.68 14.67
N ASP A 149 7.30 16.59 13.55
CA ASP A 149 7.19 15.37 12.72
C ASP A 149 8.53 14.93 12.10
N SER A 150 9.65 15.46 12.56
CA SER A 150 10.98 15.25 12.01
C SER A 150 11.85 14.36 12.91
N PHE A 151 11.82 13.08 12.64
CA PHE A 151 12.83 12.15 13.16
C PHE A 151 14.15 12.35 12.39
N ASN A 152 15.25 12.57 13.12
CA ASN A 152 16.58 12.52 12.54
C ASN A 152 17.33 11.29 13.08
N PRO A 153 17.51 10.23 12.25
CA PRO A 153 18.19 9.02 12.68
C PRO A 153 19.64 9.27 13.14
N ILE A 154 20.29 10.28 12.56
CA ILE A 154 21.65 10.68 12.97
C ILE A 154 21.66 11.16 14.43
N THR A 155 20.62 11.88 14.86
CA THR A 155 20.51 12.37 16.25
C THR A 155 20.31 11.23 17.25
N VAL A 156 19.61 10.15 16.85
CA VAL A 156 19.47 8.96 17.70
C VAL A 156 20.81 8.27 17.89
N ILE A 157 21.60 8.14 16.84
CA ILE A 157 22.94 7.55 16.89
C ILE A 157 23.84 8.40 17.76
N ASP A 158 23.89 9.72 17.54
CA ASP A 158 24.69 10.65 18.31
C ASP A 158 24.26 10.71 19.78
N SER A 159 22.98 10.65 20.09
CA SER A 159 22.48 10.64 21.47
C SER A 159 22.77 9.32 22.18
N CYS A 160 22.71 8.19 21.48
CA CYS A 160 23.10 6.90 22.03
C CYS A 160 24.61 6.82 22.29
N GLU A 161 25.45 7.34 21.41
CA GLU A 161 26.90 7.41 21.61
C GLU A 161 27.26 8.31 22.82
N LYS A 162 26.66 9.50 22.93
CA LYS A 162 26.85 10.40 24.07
C LYS A 162 26.37 9.81 25.39
N GLN A 163 25.28 9.09 25.42
CA GLN A 163 24.81 8.41 26.62
C GLN A 163 25.72 7.24 27.01
N GLN A 164 26.30 6.55 26.03
CA GLN A 164 27.28 5.51 26.31
C GLN A 164 28.53 6.07 26.92
N GLU A 165 29.07 7.17 26.39
CA GLU A 165 30.20 7.86 26.98
C GLU A 165 29.91 8.31 28.43
N VAL A 166 28.72 8.86 28.71
CA VAL A 166 28.28 9.24 30.05
C VAL A 166 28.08 8.03 30.95
N THR A 167 27.52 6.93 30.44
CA THR A 167 27.31 5.71 31.24
C THR A 167 28.63 5.02 31.53
N ASP A 168 29.56 4.99 30.60
CA ASP A 168 30.89 4.41 30.80
C ASP A 168 31.74 5.30 31.73
N TYR A 169 31.58 6.64 31.68
CA TYR A 169 32.17 7.58 32.63
C TYR A 169 31.62 7.38 34.05
N LEU A 170 30.28 7.28 34.19
CA LEU A 170 29.64 7.03 35.49
C LEU A 170 29.98 5.64 36.06
N ARG A 171 30.19 4.64 35.19
CA ARG A 171 30.61 3.30 35.57
C ARG A 171 32.07 3.31 36.07
N GLY A 172 32.93 4.07 35.44
CA GLY A 172 34.32 4.28 35.87
C GLY A 172 34.44 4.98 37.24
N GLU A 173 33.52 5.92 37.53
CA GLU A 173 33.49 6.59 38.86
C GLU A 173 32.83 5.72 39.95
N CYS A 174 31.91 4.78 39.60
CA CYS A 174 31.29 3.88 40.58
C CYS A 174 32.17 2.68 40.97
N GLU A 175 33.16 2.30 40.17
CA GLU A 175 34.09 1.22 40.52
C GLU A 175 35.12 1.64 41.57
N VAL A 176 35.20 2.93 41.95
CA VAL A 176 36.12 3.43 43.00
C VAL A 176 35.48 3.44 44.38
N ASN A 177 34.16 3.30 44.52
CA ASN A 177 33.50 3.26 45.85
C ASN A 177 32.26 2.39 45.84
N THR A 178 32.37 1.20 46.39
CA THR A 178 31.43 0.46 47.22
C THR A 178 31.33 -1.03 46.86
N ASP A 179 31.84 -1.83 47.77
CA ASP A 179 31.30 -3.15 48.07
C ASP A 179 29.86 -3.03 48.53
N VAL A 180 28.94 -3.76 47.90
CA VAL A 180 27.80 -4.50 48.48
C VAL A 180 26.82 -4.98 47.40
N SER A 181 26.79 -6.30 47.26
CA SER A 181 25.68 -7.24 46.91
C SER A 181 24.72 -6.94 45.77
N SER A 182 24.92 -7.68 44.70
CA SER A 182 24.09 -8.74 44.07
C SER A 182 22.63 -8.46 43.74
N ALA A 183 22.38 -8.34 42.43
CA ALA A 183 21.36 -9.14 41.74
C ALA A 183 21.82 -9.38 40.30
N LYS A 184 22.17 -10.62 40.00
CA LYS A 184 22.60 -11.08 38.68
C LYS A 184 21.38 -11.24 37.77
N VAL A 185 21.35 -10.49 36.68
CA VAL A 185 20.78 -10.98 35.41
C VAL A 185 21.95 -11.04 34.45
N GLY A 186 22.39 -12.28 34.19
CA GLY A 186 23.54 -12.54 33.36
C GLY A 186 23.14 -12.50 31.86
N VAL A 187 23.73 -11.58 31.14
CA VAL A 187 24.07 -11.76 29.74
C VAL A 187 25.55 -11.41 29.65
N GLY A 188 26.35 -12.47 29.48
CA GLY A 188 27.78 -12.35 29.33
C GLY A 188 28.16 -11.70 28.00
N PHE A 189 28.91 -10.64 28.07
CA PHE A 189 29.73 -10.16 26.96
C PHE A 189 31.13 -9.91 27.52
N GLU A 190 32.07 -10.71 27.03
CA GLU A 190 33.47 -10.51 27.30
C GLU A 190 34.00 -9.25 26.65
N GLN A 191 34.64 -8.43 27.44
CA GLN A 191 35.43 -7.26 27.03
C GLN A 191 36.75 -7.70 26.39
N GLN A 192 37.08 -7.12 25.25
CA GLN A 192 38.48 -6.81 24.93
C GLN A 192 38.60 -5.31 24.66
N ALA A 193 39.20 -4.66 25.64
CA ALA A 193 39.68 -3.29 25.49
C ALA A 193 41.17 -3.30 25.16
N ASN A 194 41.57 -2.30 24.40
CA ASN A 194 42.90 -1.78 24.12
C ASN A 194 43.69 -2.39 22.95
N GLN A 195 43.71 -1.61 21.88
CA GLN A 195 44.97 -1.09 21.31
C GLN A 195 44.72 0.13 20.44
N ARG A 196 45.38 1.24 20.77
CA ARG A 196 45.49 2.44 19.94
C ARG A 196 46.40 2.12 18.74
N ASP A 197 46.02 2.50 17.59
CA ASP A 197 46.62 3.41 16.61
C ASP A 197 46.24 3.09 15.14
N MET A 198 45.79 4.15 14.49
CA MET A 198 45.87 4.53 13.07
C MET A 198 45.72 3.47 11.99
N THR A 199 44.48 3.36 11.47
CA THR A 199 44.17 3.41 10.03
C THR A 199 42.72 3.85 9.84
N THR A 200 42.53 5.08 9.42
CA THR A 200 41.36 5.90 9.71
C THR A 200 40.11 5.61 8.83
N SER A 201 40.15 4.79 7.81
CA SER A 201 38.98 4.57 6.95
C SER A 201 38.28 3.21 7.15
N GLY A 202 39.05 2.13 7.35
CA GLY A 202 38.46 0.79 7.55
C GLY A 202 37.81 0.60 8.92
N ARG A 203 38.41 1.16 9.98
CA ARG A 203 37.88 1.07 11.35
C ARG A 203 36.63 1.89 11.58
N ARG A 204 36.43 2.95 10.80
CA ARG A 204 35.22 3.79 10.90
C ARG A 204 34.00 3.07 10.37
N VAL A 205 34.14 2.26 9.32
CA VAL A 205 33.06 1.45 8.74
C VAL A 205 32.68 0.30 9.68
N GLU A 206 33.63 -0.40 10.29
CA GLU A 206 33.32 -1.46 11.26
C GLU A 206 32.71 -0.90 12.56
N ARG A 207 33.19 0.24 13.07
CA ARG A 207 32.56 0.88 14.22
C ARG A 207 31.13 1.36 13.96
N VAL A 208 30.85 1.87 12.76
CA VAL A 208 29.51 2.29 12.36
C VAL A 208 28.58 1.07 12.26
N ALA A 209 29.01 -0.05 11.68
CA ALA A 209 28.20 -1.26 11.61
C ALA A 209 27.90 -1.86 12.99
N MET A 210 28.86 -1.89 13.91
CA MET A 210 28.63 -2.31 15.30
C MET A 210 27.71 -1.34 16.06
N SER A 211 27.82 -0.03 15.83
CA SER A 211 26.95 1.01 16.39
C SER A 211 25.48 0.80 16.01
N TYR A 212 25.16 0.44 14.75
CA TYR A 212 23.77 0.23 14.32
C TYR A 212 23.10 -0.96 15.01
N THR A 213 23.79 -2.08 15.15
CA THR A 213 23.26 -3.25 15.87
C THR A 213 23.03 -2.94 17.35
N ASP A 214 23.94 -2.23 17.99
CA ASP A 214 23.81 -1.78 19.37
C ASP A 214 22.63 -0.79 19.52
N THR A 215 22.50 0.16 18.62
CA THR A 215 21.40 1.13 18.60
C THR A 215 20.05 0.42 18.47
N TRP A 216 19.95 -0.59 17.62
CA TRP A 216 18.74 -1.39 17.48
C TRP A 216 18.39 -2.12 18.78
N MET A 217 19.34 -2.82 19.39
CA MET A 217 19.10 -3.56 20.63
C MET A 217 18.71 -2.61 21.77
N ARG A 218 19.30 -1.44 21.85
CA ARG A 218 18.94 -0.40 22.83
C ARG A 218 17.55 0.16 22.58
N ALA A 219 17.20 0.44 21.33
CA ALA A 219 15.87 0.92 20.96
C ALA A 219 14.78 -0.09 21.33
N ILE A 220 14.99 -1.40 21.06
CA ILE A 220 14.06 -2.45 21.51
C ILE A 220 13.94 -2.46 23.02
N THR A 221 15.06 -2.52 23.73
CA THR A 221 15.08 -2.60 25.21
C THR A 221 14.37 -1.39 25.82
N ALA A 222 14.64 -0.19 25.30
CA ALA A 222 13.98 1.03 25.72
C ALA A 222 12.48 1.02 25.43
N PHE A 223 12.09 0.55 24.24
CA PHE A 223 10.69 0.41 23.86
C PHE A 223 9.95 -0.58 24.78
N VAL A 224 10.46 -1.78 24.93
CA VAL A 224 9.86 -2.83 25.79
C VAL A 224 9.77 -2.32 27.23
N GLY A 225 10.86 -1.77 27.78
CA GLY A 225 10.87 -1.22 29.13
C GLY A 225 9.88 -0.06 29.35
N ALA A 226 9.60 0.71 28.28
CA ALA A 226 8.65 1.81 28.36
C ALA A 226 7.18 1.35 28.38
N VAL A 227 6.84 0.22 27.76
CA VAL A 227 5.44 -0.17 27.54
C VAL A 227 5.02 -1.48 28.19
N GLU A 228 5.94 -2.42 28.46
CA GLU A 228 5.64 -3.76 28.98
C GLU A 228 4.90 -3.76 30.34
N HIS A 229 5.32 -2.85 31.22
CA HIS A 229 4.76 -2.76 32.57
C HIS A 229 3.59 -1.78 32.71
N ILE A 230 3.22 -1.11 31.63
CA ILE A 230 2.12 -0.16 31.61
C ILE A 230 0.83 -0.89 31.23
N SER A 231 -0.24 -0.73 32.02
CA SER A 231 -1.55 -1.25 31.65
C SER A 231 -2.27 -0.28 30.74
N PHE A 232 -2.61 -0.74 29.55
CA PHE A 232 -3.44 -0.03 28.57
C PHE A 232 -4.89 -0.48 28.68
N ARG A 233 -5.81 0.31 28.12
CA ARG A 233 -7.24 0.02 28.19
C ARG A 233 -7.71 -0.88 27.05
N HIS A 234 -7.01 -0.81 25.92
CA HIS A 234 -7.39 -1.42 24.65
C HIS A 234 -6.16 -1.96 23.94
N ASN A 235 -6.38 -2.81 22.96
CA ASN A 235 -5.37 -3.14 21.98
C ASN A 235 -4.95 -1.89 21.20
N HIS A 236 -3.71 -1.85 20.73
CA HIS A 236 -3.17 -0.73 19.96
C HIS A 236 -2.63 -1.19 18.62
N TYR A 237 -3.27 -0.75 17.53
CA TYR A 237 -2.84 -1.03 16.17
C TYR A 237 -2.35 0.26 15.49
N LEU A 238 -1.16 0.18 14.89
CA LEU A 238 -0.60 1.26 14.07
C LEU A 238 -0.60 0.82 12.61
N PHE A 239 -1.37 1.53 11.79
CA PHE A 239 -1.39 1.34 10.34
C PHE A 239 -0.31 2.20 9.69
N ILE A 240 0.51 1.59 8.82
CA ILE A 240 1.55 2.26 8.03
C ILE A 240 1.10 2.27 6.57
N ASP A 241 0.91 3.47 6.03
CA ASP A 241 0.46 3.70 4.65
C ASP A 241 1.51 4.49 3.84
N GLY A 242 1.29 4.70 2.54
CA GLY A 242 2.16 5.52 1.68
C GLY A 242 3.35 4.75 1.07
N LEU A 243 3.32 3.41 1.07
CA LEU A 243 4.41 2.57 0.57
C LEU A 243 4.44 2.41 -0.96
N ASP A 244 3.49 2.99 -1.67
CA ASP A 244 3.31 2.81 -3.11
C ASP A 244 3.70 4.04 -3.94
N VAL A 245 4.27 5.06 -3.32
CA VAL A 245 4.70 6.31 -3.98
C VAL A 245 6.21 6.48 -3.83
N ARG A 246 6.95 6.26 -4.94
CA ARG A 246 8.40 6.49 -4.97
C ARG A 246 8.71 7.99 -4.92
N PRO A 247 9.50 8.47 -3.95
CA PRO A 247 9.97 9.85 -3.91
C PRO A 247 10.84 10.21 -5.11
N THR A 248 10.77 11.45 -5.56
CA THR A 248 11.66 11.98 -6.60
C THR A 248 13.10 11.98 -6.12
N GLY A 249 14.01 11.44 -6.96
CA GLY A 249 15.45 11.40 -6.65
C GLY A 249 15.95 10.06 -6.12
N ILE A 250 15.06 9.08 -5.87
CA ILE A 250 15.44 7.71 -5.55
C ILE A 250 15.29 6.84 -6.81
N GLU A 251 16.31 6.05 -7.13
CA GLU A 251 16.21 5.07 -8.21
C GLU A 251 15.24 3.93 -7.82
N ALA A 252 14.58 3.32 -8.83
CA ALA A 252 13.52 2.33 -8.59
C ALA A 252 14.02 1.09 -7.83
N ILE A 253 15.21 0.61 -8.16
CA ILE A 253 15.82 -0.57 -7.50
C ILE A 253 16.06 -0.27 -6.02
N GLU A 254 16.65 0.88 -5.73
CA GLU A 254 16.93 1.31 -4.36
C GLU A 254 15.65 1.50 -3.54
N TYR A 255 14.64 2.08 -4.15
CA TYR A 255 13.34 2.23 -3.49
C TYR A 255 12.71 0.86 -3.21
N GLY A 256 12.81 -0.08 -4.15
CA GLY A 256 12.36 -1.46 -3.98
C GLY A 256 13.05 -2.14 -2.78
N GLU A 257 14.36 -2.01 -2.65
CA GLU A 257 15.15 -2.53 -1.52
C GLU A 257 14.72 -1.89 -0.18
N CYS A 258 14.52 -0.58 -0.18
CA CYS A 258 14.08 0.16 1.00
C CYS A 258 12.69 -0.32 1.48
N ILE A 259 11.73 -0.49 0.56
CA ILE A 259 10.39 -1.00 0.89
C ILE A 259 10.44 -2.47 1.32
N ALA A 260 11.25 -3.30 0.66
CA ALA A 260 11.46 -4.69 1.06
C ALA A 260 11.95 -4.78 2.52
N ALA A 261 12.90 -3.92 2.88
CA ALA A 261 13.39 -3.83 4.26
C ALA A 261 12.31 -3.37 5.23
N LEU A 262 11.43 -2.43 4.84
CA LEU A 262 10.30 -1.99 5.67
C LEU A 262 9.30 -3.14 5.89
N VAL A 263 8.90 -3.83 4.84
CA VAL A 263 8.00 -5.00 4.95
C VAL A 263 8.58 -6.03 5.91
N ARG A 264 9.87 -6.35 5.76
CA ARG A 264 10.56 -7.25 6.67
C ARG A 264 10.63 -6.72 8.11
N ALA A 265 10.86 -5.41 8.30
CA ALA A 265 10.87 -4.79 9.62
C ALA A 265 9.52 -4.94 10.34
N VAL A 266 8.41 -4.74 9.64
CA VAL A 266 7.05 -4.95 10.18
C VAL A 266 6.88 -6.40 10.65
N TYR A 267 7.28 -7.37 9.84
CA TYR A 267 7.23 -8.79 10.24
C TYR A 267 8.06 -9.07 11.51
N GLU A 268 9.31 -8.63 11.52
CA GLU A 268 10.22 -8.91 12.63
C GLU A 268 9.82 -8.18 13.92
N ILE A 269 9.30 -6.98 13.84
CA ILE A 269 8.79 -6.26 15.02
C ILE A 269 7.58 -6.99 15.60
N ASN A 270 6.59 -7.32 14.78
CA ASN A 270 5.40 -8.00 15.29
C ASN A 270 5.71 -9.36 15.88
N THR A 271 6.56 -10.17 15.21
CA THR A 271 6.86 -11.54 15.67
C THR A 271 7.89 -11.61 16.79
N LYS A 272 8.92 -10.75 16.78
CA LYS A 272 10.07 -10.86 17.69
C LYS A 272 10.02 -9.88 18.86
N VAL A 273 9.29 -8.75 18.72
CA VAL A 273 9.21 -7.73 19.75
C VAL A 273 7.81 -7.68 20.35
N LEU A 274 6.81 -7.25 19.58
CA LEU A 274 5.45 -7.03 20.08
C LEU A 274 4.77 -8.34 20.50
N GLY A 275 4.90 -9.41 19.71
CA GLY A 275 4.32 -10.74 19.99
C GLY A 275 4.99 -11.49 21.15
N ASN A 276 6.21 -11.09 21.55
CA ASN A 276 6.94 -11.71 22.66
C ASN A 276 6.85 -10.93 23.97
N MET A 277 6.15 -9.78 23.99
CA MET A 277 5.96 -9.03 25.22
C MET A 277 4.94 -9.75 26.13
N ASP A 278 5.35 -10.01 27.37
CA ASP A 278 4.45 -10.58 28.41
C ASP A 278 3.64 -9.45 29.06
N ARG A 279 2.51 -9.13 28.45
CA ARG A 279 1.63 -8.05 28.89
C ARG A 279 0.56 -8.55 29.86
N LYS A 280 0.60 -8.05 31.09
CA LYS A 280 -0.35 -8.40 32.15
C LYS A 280 -1.79 -7.93 31.90
N ASP A 281 -1.98 -6.93 31.03
CA ASP A 281 -3.30 -6.39 30.68
C ASP A 281 -4.01 -7.19 29.58
N GLY A 282 -3.32 -8.14 28.95
CA GLY A 282 -3.87 -8.98 27.86
C GLY A 282 -4.17 -8.22 26.58
N ASN A 283 -3.71 -6.97 26.45
CA ASN A 283 -3.92 -6.16 25.23
C ASN A 283 -2.79 -6.37 24.23
N ASP A 284 -3.15 -6.45 22.95
CA ASP A 284 -2.23 -6.64 21.84
C ASP A 284 -1.70 -5.32 21.28
N PHE A 285 -0.43 -5.32 20.94
CA PHE A 285 0.20 -4.27 20.15
C PHE A 285 0.55 -4.81 18.77
N LYS A 286 0.22 -4.07 17.72
CA LYS A 286 0.43 -4.52 16.36
C LYS A 286 0.74 -3.37 15.40
N ILE A 287 1.67 -3.59 14.47
CA ILE A 287 1.94 -2.71 13.34
C ILE A 287 1.42 -3.40 12.08
N ILE A 288 0.59 -2.71 11.31
CA ILE A 288 -0.02 -3.24 10.09
C ILE A 288 0.40 -2.36 8.91
N ALA A 289 1.12 -2.92 7.95
CA ALA A 289 1.51 -2.19 6.74
C ALA A 289 0.47 -2.39 5.62
N LEU A 290 0.16 -1.28 4.94
CA LEU A 290 -0.70 -1.27 3.76
C LEU A 290 0.18 -1.23 2.52
N THR A 291 0.19 -2.30 1.75
CA THR A 291 1.05 -2.38 0.57
C THR A 291 0.35 -3.01 -0.63
N ARG A 292 0.92 -2.78 -1.80
CA ARG A 292 0.47 -3.44 -3.03
C ARG A 292 0.97 -4.87 -3.04
N THR A 293 0.18 -5.76 -3.64
CA THR A 293 0.52 -7.19 -3.74
C THR A 293 1.84 -7.40 -4.50
N ASP A 294 2.05 -6.69 -5.61
CA ASP A 294 3.28 -6.77 -6.41
C ASP A 294 4.53 -6.30 -5.63
N ILE A 295 4.42 -5.23 -4.85
CA ILE A 295 5.50 -4.74 -3.98
C ILE A 295 5.82 -5.77 -2.88
N PHE A 296 4.77 -6.36 -2.29
CA PHE A 296 4.93 -7.36 -1.24
C PHE A 296 5.62 -8.63 -1.75
N LEU A 297 5.23 -9.12 -2.92
CA LEU A 297 5.84 -10.30 -3.54
C LEU A 297 7.34 -10.10 -3.82
N ASN A 298 7.75 -8.88 -4.12
CA ASN A 298 9.16 -8.52 -4.35
C ASN A 298 9.94 -8.16 -3.07
N SER A 299 9.35 -8.32 -1.88
CA SER A 299 9.95 -7.89 -0.60
C SER A 299 11.05 -8.80 -0.05
N ALA A 300 11.45 -9.86 -0.76
CA ALA A 300 12.46 -10.84 -0.33
C ALA A 300 12.20 -11.46 1.06
N LEU A 301 10.93 -11.56 1.47
CA LEU A 301 10.54 -12.33 2.65
C LEU A 301 10.76 -13.81 2.41
N VAL A 302 11.28 -14.51 3.42
CA VAL A 302 11.35 -15.96 3.39
C VAL A 302 9.93 -16.51 3.50
N ASN A 303 9.56 -17.45 2.61
CA ASN A 303 8.22 -18.05 2.56
C ASN A 303 7.08 -17.03 2.34
N VAL A 304 7.22 -16.16 1.35
CA VAL A 304 6.22 -15.12 0.99
C VAL A 304 4.81 -15.70 0.88
N THR A 305 4.65 -16.88 0.27
CA THR A 305 3.35 -17.55 0.10
C THR A 305 2.68 -17.87 1.44
N SER A 306 3.42 -18.44 2.38
CA SER A 306 2.90 -18.71 3.73
C SER A 306 2.57 -17.40 4.47
N CYS A 307 3.39 -16.37 4.28
CA CYS A 307 3.15 -15.07 4.87
C CYS A 307 1.86 -14.42 4.33
N ILE A 308 1.57 -14.58 3.02
CA ILE A 308 0.29 -14.10 2.44
C ILE A 308 -0.89 -14.84 3.08
N SER A 309 -0.81 -16.16 3.20
CA SER A 309 -1.87 -16.95 3.81
C SER A 309 -2.13 -16.57 5.27
N ASP A 310 -1.08 -16.46 6.06
CA ASP A 310 -1.18 -16.41 7.51
C ASP A 310 -1.18 -14.97 8.06
N ASN A 311 -0.44 -14.07 7.42
CA ASN A 311 -0.17 -12.73 7.95
C ASN A 311 -0.83 -11.59 7.16
N CYS A 312 -1.58 -11.88 6.10
CA CYS A 312 -2.15 -10.85 5.25
C CYS A 312 -3.68 -10.92 5.16
N VAL A 313 -4.30 -9.75 5.13
CA VAL A 313 -5.65 -9.58 4.57
C VAL A 313 -5.49 -9.11 3.13
N GLU A 314 -5.94 -9.92 2.17
CA GLU A 314 -5.93 -9.54 0.77
C GLU A 314 -7.30 -9.00 0.34
N LEU A 315 -7.33 -7.73 -0.10
CA LEU A 315 -8.54 -7.09 -0.59
C LEU A 315 -8.78 -7.46 -2.07
N ASP A 316 -9.19 -8.71 -2.30
CA ASP A 316 -9.54 -9.24 -3.62
C ASP A 316 -11.02 -9.01 -3.94
N TRP A 317 -11.27 -8.13 -4.92
CA TRP A 317 -12.60 -7.78 -5.42
C TRP A 317 -13.02 -8.57 -6.65
N THR A 318 -12.19 -9.50 -7.10
CA THR A 318 -12.46 -10.29 -8.30
C THR A 318 -13.61 -11.28 -8.08
N TYR A 319 -14.25 -11.66 -9.16
CA TYR A 319 -15.25 -12.71 -9.19
C TYR A 319 -15.16 -13.49 -10.50
N SER A 320 -15.37 -14.80 -10.42
CA SER A 320 -15.07 -15.73 -11.50
C SER A 320 -16.07 -15.71 -12.66
N ASN A 321 -17.33 -15.34 -12.40
CA ASN A 321 -18.38 -15.41 -13.41
C ASN A 321 -19.24 -14.14 -13.40
N GLU A 322 -19.32 -13.46 -14.53
CA GLU A 322 -20.14 -12.24 -14.67
C GLU A 322 -21.64 -12.47 -14.44
N LYS A 323 -22.14 -13.69 -14.59
CA LYS A 323 -23.54 -14.01 -14.27
C LYS A 323 -23.83 -13.88 -12.78
N ASP A 324 -22.81 -14.06 -11.96
CA ASP A 324 -22.89 -14.04 -10.51
C ASP A 324 -22.56 -12.66 -9.92
N PHE A 325 -22.51 -11.61 -10.74
CA PHE A 325 -22.11 -10.25 -10.33
C PHE A 325 -22.89 -9.73 -9.12
N ARG A 326 -24.15 -10.13 -8.95
CA ARG A 326 -25.00 -9.72 -7.80
C ARG A 326 -24.50 -10.26 -6.46
N TYR A 327 -23.75 -11.36 -6.47
CA TYR A 327 -23.16 -11.97 -5.28
C TYR A 327 -21.75 -11.44 -4.99
N SER A 328 -21.16 -10.71 -5.95
CA SER A 328 -19.80 -10.18 -5.81
C SER A 328 -19.70 -9.16 -4.67
N LYS A 329 -18.52 -9.13 -4.04
CA LYS A 329 -18.18 -8.11 -3.02
C LYS A 329 -18.31 -6.70 -3.59
N LEU A 330 -17.94 -6.52 -4.87
CA LEU A 330 -18.01 -5.24 -5.56
C LEU A 330 -19.46 -4.74 -5.74
N TYR A 331 -20.40 -5.64 -6.03
CA TYR A 331 -21.82 -5.29 -6.10
C TYR A 331 -22.38 -4.89 -4.72
N LYS A 332 -22.00 -5.61 -3.68
CA LYS A 332 -22.38 -5.28 -2.30
C LYS A 332 -21.81 -3.91 -1.90
N MET A 333 -20.56 -3.64 -2.28
CA MET A 333 -19.91 -2.33 -2.08
C MET A 333 -20.66 -1.22 -2.82
N MET A 334 -21.04 -1.43 -4.09
CA MET A 334 -21.83 -0.45 -4.85
C MET A 334 -23.15 -0.11 -4.12
N ASN A 335 -23.87 -1.12 -3.63
CA ASN A 335 -25.10 -0.87 -2.86
C ASN A 335 -24.82 -0.03 -1.62
N ARG A 336 -23.73 -0.31 -0.90
CA ARG A 336 -23.37 0.45 0.30
C ARG A 336 -23.02 1.91 -0.02
N VAL A 337 -22.25 2.14 -1.07
CA VAL A 337 -21.90 3.48 -1.58
C VAL A 337 -23.13 4.26 -2.02
N LEU A 338 -24.15 3.59 -2.54
CA LEU A 338 -25.42 4.19 -2.96
C LEU A 338 -26.43 4.35 -1.80
N GLY A 339 -26.00 4.15 -0.56
CA GLY A 339 -26.80 4.43 0.62
C GLY A 339 -27.62 3.25 1.16
N TRP A 340 -27.28 2.00 0.81
CA TRP A 340 -27.93 0.84 1.40
C TRP A 340 -27.60 0.70 2.89
N ASP A 341 -28.62 0.67 3.72
CA ASP A 341 -28.53 0.57 5.18
C ASP A 341 -28.36 -0.88 5.71
N GLY A 342 -28.37 -1.86 4.81
CA GLY A 342 -28.29 -3.29 5.16
C GLY A 342 -29.64 -3.91 5.55
N ARG A 343 -30.74 -3.15 5.62
CA ARG A 343 -32.07 -3.58 6.09
C ARG A 343 -33.12 -3.61 5.00
N SER A 344 -33.03 -2.68 4.05
CA SER A 344 -33.97 -2.59 2.93
C SER A 344 -33.88 -3.82 2.04
N LYS A 345 -35.04 -4.34 1.60
CA LYS A 345 -35.13 -5.41 0.59
C LYS A 345 -34.79 -4.90 -0.82
N GLU A 346 -35.03 -3.63 -1.08
CA GLU A 346 -34.73 -2.98 -2.34
C GLU A 346 -33.30 -2.51 -2.34
N LEU A 347 -32.53 -3.00 -3.33
CA LEU A 347 -31.12 -2.67 -3.45
C LEU A 347 -30.93 -1.41 -4.30
N PRO A 348 -30.19 -0.40 -3.83
CA PRO A 348 -29.99 0.85 -4.59
C PRO A 348 -29.42 0.66 -5.99
N VAL A 349 -28.55 -0.32 -6.21
CA VAL A 349 -28.01 -0.61 -7.54
C VAL A 349 -29.12 -0.98 -8.52
N GLU A 350 -30.09 -1.79 -8.13
CA GLU A 350 -31.22 -2.15 -9.00
C GLU A 350 -32.15 -0.94 -9.22
N SER A 351 -32.35 -0.11 -8.20
CA SER A 351 -33.21 1.09 -8.31
C SER A 351 -32.62 2.14 -9.26
N TYR A 352 -31.29 2.33 -9.25
CA TYR A 352 -30.65 3.37 -10.07
C TYR A 352 -30.11 2.83 -11.41
N PHE A 353 -29.71 1.56 -11.46
CA PHE A 353 -29.00 0.94 -12.60
C PHE A 353 -29.66 -0.36 -13.09
N GLY A 354 -30.95 -0.57 -12.79
CA GLY A 354 -31.72 -1.73 -13.20
C GLY A 354 -32.11 -1.75 -14.69
N PHE A 355 -31.34 -1.11 -15.57
CA PHE A 355 -31.55 -1.05 -17.01
C PHE A 355 -30.39 -1.64 -17.79
N ASP A 356 -30.63 -1.98 -19.05
CA ASP A 356 -29.64 -2.55 -19.95
C ASP A 356 -29.00 -1.48 -20.84
N VAL A 357 -27.68 -1.63 -21.06
CA VAL A 357 -26.84 -0.75 -21.88
C VAL A 357 -26.46 -1.53 -23.17
N PRO A 358 -26.75 -1.01 -24.37
CA PRO A 358 -26.29 -1.61 -25.61
C PRO A 358 -24.74 -1.67 -25.66
N GLN A 359 -24.23 -2.83 -26.05
CA GLN A 359 -22.80 -3.04 -26.31
C GLN A 359 -22.48 -3.00 -27.81
N ASN A 360 -23.39 -3.53 -28.59
CA ASN A 360 -23.43 -3.50 -30.05
C ASN A 360 -24.88 -3.72 -30.52
N SER A 361 -25.11 -3.90 -31.84
CA SER A 361 -26.43 -4.07 -32.43
C SER A 361 -27.23 -5.28 -31.91
N THR A 362 -26.55 -6.26 -31.30
CA THR A 362 -27.19 -7.54 -30.89
C THR A 362 -27.01 -7.87 -29.41
N LYS A 363 -26.14 -7.17 -28.69
CA LYS A 363 -25.81 -7.49 -27.31
C LYS A 363 -26.08 -6.31 -26.37
N VAL A 364 -26.87 -6.59 -25.36
CA VAL A 364 -27.10 -5.68 -24.21
C VAL A 364 -26.41 -6.21 -22.96
N LEU A 365 -26.12 -5.34 -22.03
CA LEU A 365 -25.49 -5.67 -20.76
C LEU A 365 -26.13 -4.83 -19.65
N ASN A 366 -26.42 -5.44 -18.52
CA ASN A 366 -26.91 -4.71 -17.35
C ASN A 366 -25.96 -3.55 -16.99
N ALA A 367 -26.51 -2.39 -16.65
CA ALA A 367 -25.75 -1.18 -16.38
C ALA A 367 -24.69 -1.36 -15.27
N ALA A 368 -25.04 -2.07 -14.19
CA ALA A 368 -24.09 -2.36 -13.11
C ALA A 368 -22.90 -3.22 -13.59
N VAL A 369 -23.16 -4.24 -14.43
CA VAL A 369 -22.10 -5.05 -15.05
C VAL A 369 -21.27 -4.21 -16.01
N SER A 370 -21.90 -3.29 -16.75
CA SER A 370 -21.18 -2.37 -17.64
C SER A 370 -20.21 -1.47 -16.88
N ILE A 371 -20.64 -0.93 -15.73
CA ILE A 371 -19.80 -0.12 -14.83
C ILE A 371 -18.62 -0.97 -14.30
N GLN A 372 -18.88 -2.18 -13.81
CA GLN A 372 -17.84 -3.08 -13.31
C GLN A 372 -16.83 -3.49 -14.37
N ARG A 373 -17.27 -3.68 -15.63
CA ARG A 373 -16.38 -3.99 -16.76
C ARG A 373 -15.50 -2.83 -17.18
N GLN A 374 -15.95 -1.59 -16.98
CA GLN A 374 -15.13 -0.42 -17.27
C GLN A 374 -14.07 -0.18 -16.22
N SER A 375 -14.35 -0.51 -14.97
CA SER A 375 -13.39 -0.48 -13.87
C SER A 375 -12.43 -1.69 -13.94
N ARG A 376 -11.33 -1.61 -13.23
CA ARG A 376 -10.42 -2.74 -13.01
C ARG A 376 -10.87 -3.60 -11.83
N LEU A 377 -12.17 -3.74 -11.61
CA LEU A 377 -12.78 -4.35 -10.42
C LEU A 377 -12.26 -3.72 -9.11
N ARG A 378 -12.00 -2.42 -9.11
CA ARG A 378 -11.50 -1.66 -7.96
C ARG A 378 -12.58 -0.73 -7.42
N PRO A 379 -12.79 -0.67 -6.10
CA PRO A 379 -13.76 0.23 -5.48
C PRO A 379 -13.61 1.69 -5.91
N ARG A 380 -12.38 2.20 -5.96
CA ARG A 380 -12.11 3.60 -6.35
C ARG A 380 -12.59 3.89 -7.77
N ASP A 381 -12.33 3.00 -8.72
CA ASP A 381 -12.74 3.16 -10.11
C ASP A 381 -14.27 3.24 -10.23
N ILE A 382 -14.99 2.39 -9.46
CA ILE A 382 -16.46 2.43 -9.38
C ILE A 382 -16.94 3.78 -8.83
N VAL A 383 -16.36 4.26 -7.73
CA VAL A 383 -16.74 5.54 -7.12
C VAL A 383 -16.56 6.69 -8.11
N VAL A 384 -15.44 6.71 -8.85
CA VAL A 384 -15.18 7.74 -9.86
C VAL A 384 -16.22 7.67 -10.99
N ILE A 385 -16.54 6.48 -11.51
CA ILE A 385 -17.58 6.32 -12.54
C ILE A 385 -18.93 6.83 -12.02
N LEU A 386 -19.33 6.46 -10.80
CA LEU A 386 -20.59 6.91 -10.20
C LEU A 386 -20.65 8.43 -10.05
N ARG A 387 -19.55 9.08 -9.65
CA ARG A 387 -19.46 10.53 -9.55
C ARG A 387 -19.60 11.22 -10.92
N LEU A 388 -18.88 10.71 -11.93
CA LEU A 388 -19.01 11.24 -13.29
C LEU A 388 -20.44 11.12 -13.83
N ILE A 389 -21.11 9.99 -13.57
CA ILE A 389 -22.51 9.81 -13.93
C ILE A 389 -23.40 10.79 -13.17
N GLN A 390 -23.13 11.04 -11.87
CA GLN A 390 -23.91 11.99 -11.07
C GLN A 390 -23.76 13.42 -11.60
N GLU A 391 -22.54 13.84 -11.94
CA GLU A 391 -22.27 15.15 -12.53
C GLU A 391 -22.97 15.31 -13.87
N GLU A 392 -22.95 14.27 -14.70
CA GLU A 392 -23.66 14.26 -15.98
C GLU A 392 -25.19 14.33 -15.82
N CYS A 393 -25.74 13.61 -14.83
CA CYS A 393 -27.16 13.75 -14.49
C CYS A 393 -27.51 15.18 -14.08
N LYS A 394 -26.69 15.81 -13.21
CA LYS A 394 -26.87 17.21 -12.78
C LYS A 394 -26.79 18.16 -13.96
N ARG A 395 -25.79 17.99 -14.85
CA ARG A 395 -25.62 18.81 -16.05
C ARG A 395 -26.84 18.74 -16.99
N ARG A 396 -27.41 17.53 -17.16
CA ARG A 396 -28.61 17.29 -17.97
C ARG A 396 -29.92 17.56 -17.23
N ARG A 397 -29.89 17.96 -15.95
CA ARG A 397 -31.06 18.13 -15.10
C ARG A 397 -31.92 16.86 -14.96
N LEU A 398 -31.27 15.71 -14.99
CA LEU A 398 -31.89 14.39 -14.74
C LEU A 398 -31.73 14.05 -13.26
N LYS A 399 -32.75 13.42 -12.68
CA LYS A 399 -32.73 13.00 -11.27
C LYS A 399 -32.01 11.66 -11.06
N ASN A 400 -32.14 10.76 -12.04
CA ASN A 400 -31.58 9.41 -11.99
C ASN A 400 -30.79 9.09 -13.27
N PRO A 401 -29.87 8.11 -13.22
CA PRO A 401 -29.13 7.64 -14.38
C PRO A 401 -30.03 7.01 -15.46
N SER A 402 -29.53 7.02 -16.66
CA SER A 402 -30.14 6.37 -17.83
C SER A 402 -29.05 5.87 -18.76
N VAL A 403 -29.42 5.10 -19.78
CA VAL A 403 -28.49 4.64 -20.84
C VAL A 403 -27.70 5.82 -21.41
N ILE A 404 -28.38 6.94 -21.65
CA ILE A 404 -27.75 8.13 -22.22
C ILE A 404 -26.63 8.65 -21.31
N THR A 405 -26.87 8.75 -19.99
CA THR A 405 -25.85 9.29 -19.06
C THR A 405 -24.62 8.40 -18.94
N LEU A 406 -24.75 7.08 -19.08
CA LEU A 406 -23.62 6.16 -19.04
C LEU A 406 -22.76 6.17 -20.30
N THR A 407 -23.35 6.56 -21.44
CA THR A 407 -22.71 6.46 -22.76
C THR A 407 -22.22 7.82 -23.30
N THR A 408 -22.37 8.89 -22.54
CA THR A 408 -21.92 10.22 -22.98
C THR A 408 -20.41 10.30 -23.16
N SER A 409 -20.01 11.20 -24.05
CA SER A 409 -18.58 11.50 -24.26
C SER A 409 -17.91 12.03 -23.00
N GLU A 410 -18.62 12.79 -22.21
CA GLU A 410 -18.15 13.41 -20.96
C GLU A 410 -17.80 12.37 -19.91
N VAL A 411 -18.71 11.42 -19.65
CA VAL A 411 -18.47 10.33 -18.70
C VAL A 411 -17.34 9.42 -19.21
N THR A 412 -17.40 9.02 -20.47
CA THR A 412 -16.38 8.12 -21.03
C THR A 412 -15.00 8.76 -21.15
N ALA A 413 -14.91 10.05 -21.53
CA ALA A 413 -13.65 10.76 -21.60
C ALA A 413 -13.09 11.07 -20.21
N GLY A 414 -13.94 11.51 -19.28
CA GLY A 414 -13.55 11.77 -17.89
C GLY A 414 -12.98 10.52 -17.22
N TYR A 415 -13.66 9.39 -17.38
CA TYR A 415 -13.16 8.14 -16.83
C TYR A 415 -11.87 7.66 -17.54
N SER A 416 -11.77 7.80 -18.86
CA SER A 416 -10.56 7.44 -19.61
C SER A 416 -9.35 8.27 -19.18
N GLN A 417 -9.54 9.56 -18.93
CA GLN A 417 -8.48 10.43 -18.39
C GLN A 417 -8.03 9.94 -17.01
N TYR A 418 -8.98 9.77 -16.09
CA TYR A 418 -8.71 9.24 -14.75
C TYR A 418 -7.94 7.91 -14.81
N TYR A 419 -8.43 6.95 -15.62
CA TYR A 419 -7.80 5.64 -15.76
C TYR A 419 -6.35 5.75 -16.22
N THR A 420 -6.09 6.56 -17.24
CA THR A 420 -4.75 6.79 -17.77
C THR A 420 -3.83 7.43 -16.71
N ASP A 421 -4.34 8.37 -15.93
CA ASP A 421 -3.56 9.03 -14.89
C ASP A 421 -3.26 8.07 -13.71
N GLN A 422 -4.17 7.13 -13.40
CA GLN A 422 -3.89 6.06 -12.44
C GLN A 422 -2.78 5.12 -12.93
N ILE A 423 -2.80 4.72 -14.21
CA ILE A 423 -1.73 3.90 -14.80
C ILE A 423 -0.39 4.63 -14.73
N LYS A 424 -0.34 5.91 -15.15
CA LYS A 424 0.88 6.72 -15.04
C LYS A 424 1.42 6.75 -13.61
N SER A 425 0.53 6.94 -12.64
CA SER A 425 0.90 6.95 -11.23
C SER A 425 1.41 5.59 -10.73
N GLU A 426 0.93 4.47 -11.28
CA GLU A 426 1.46 3.13 -10.98
C GLU A 426 2.84 2.93 -11.64
N MET A 427 3.01 3.42 -12.88
CA MET A 427 4.29 3.37 -13.58
C MET A 427 5.40 4.20 -12.93
N MET A 428 5.06 5.29 -12.23
CA MET A 428 6.04 6.13 -11.53
C MET A 428 6.86 5.39 -10.47
N PHE A 429 6.42 4.22 -10.05
CA PHE A 429 7.20 3.35 -9.17
C PHE A 429 8.50 2.88 -9.85
N GLN A 430 8.43 2.53 -11.13
CA GLN A 430 9.55 1.97 -11.90
C GLN A 430 10.18 2.97 -12.88
N TYR A 431 9.37 3.81 -13.52
CA TYR A 431 9.75 4.66 -14.65
C TYR A 431 9.76 6.15 -14.30
N LYS A 432 10.58 6.94 -14.99
CA LYS A 432 10.60 8.40 -14.94
C LYS A 432 9.47 8.98 -15.81
N ASN A 433 9.05 10.21 -15.53
CA ASN A 433 7.95 10.85 -16.26
C ASN A 433 8.18 10.95 -17.79
N GLU A 434 9.41 11.15 -18.22
CA GLU A 434 9.76 11.21 -19.64
C GLU A 434 9.64 9.84 -20.30
N GLU A 435 10.10 8.79 -19.62
CA GLU A 435 9.99 7.40 -20.06
C GLU A 435 8.53 6.98 -20.20
N ILE A 436 7.69 7.35 -19.23
CA ILE A 436 6.23 7.10 -19.27
C ILE A 436 5.61 7.79 -20.48
N LYS A 437 6.02 9.03 -20.79
CA LYS A 437 5.54 9.75 -21.99
C LYS A 437 5.91 9.01 -23.28
N ASP A 438 7.16 8.54 -23.39
CA ASP A 438 7.63 7.80 -24.57
C ASP A 438 6.85 6.49 -24.76
N ILE A 439 6.61 5.74 -23.68
CA ILE A 439 5.78 4.53 -23.69
C ILE A 439 4.37 4.83 -24.21
N PHE A 440 3.70 5.85 -23.68
CA PHE A 440 2.34 6.21 -24.12
C PHE A 440 2.32 6.76 -25.55
N GLN A 441 3.33 7.49 -25.98
CA GLN A 441 3.44 7.97 -27.36
C GLN A 441 3.60 6.78 -28.33
N MET A 442 4.43 5.80 -27.99
CA MET A 442 4.57 4.60 -28.80
C MET A 442 3.23 3.87 -28.97
N ILE A 443 2.48 3.63 -27.88
CA ILE A 443 1.16 3.00 -27.93
C ILE A 443 0.21 3.78 -28.86
N ARG A 444 0.21 5.10 -28.81
CA ARG A 444 -0.61 5.96 -29.68
C ARG A 444 -0.32 5.76 -31.17
N THR A 445 0.90 5.37 -31.54
CA THR A 445 1.25 5.13 -32.96
C THR A 445 0.57 3.90 -33.53
N ILE A 446 0.11 2.96 -32.69
CA ILE A 446 -0.59 1.75 -33.13
C ILE A 446 -1.94 2.08 -33.79
N ARG A 447 -2.66 3.09 -33.29
CA ARG A 447 -3.97 3.56 -33.81
C ARG A 447 -5.02 2.46 -34.02
N LYS A 448 -4.89 1.35 -33.31
CA LYS A 448 -5.82 0.20 -33.35
C LYS A 448 -6.15 -0.25 -31.94
N THR A 449 -7.39 -0.64 -31.71
CA THR A 449 -7.85 -1.23 -30.44
C THR A 449 -7.59 -2.73 -30.38
N PHE A 450 -7.38 -3.36 -31.52
CA PHE A 450 -7.02 -4.76 -31.66
C PHE A 450 -5.81 -4.85 -32.58
N PHE A 451 -4.76 -5.51 -32.16
CA PHE A 451 -3.54 -5.69 -32.95
C PHE A 451 -2.92 -7.06 -32.62
N SER A 452 -2.08 -7.55 -33.50
CA SER A 452 -1.30 -8.77 -33.29
C SER A 452 0.04 -8.44 -32.64
N GLU A 453 0.71 -9.47 -32.07
CA GLU A 453 2.08 -9.31 -31.56
C GLU A 453 3.02 -8.80 -32.67
N LYS A 454 2.89 -9.32 -33.89
CA LYS A 454 3.71 -8.89 -35.03
C LYS A 454 3.53 -7.42 -35.36
N GLU A 455 2.28 -6.91 -35.37
CA GLU A 455 2.01 -5.49 -35.57
C GLU A 455 2.63 -4.63 -34.45
N PHE A 456 2.58 -5.11 -33.22
CA PHE A 456 3.23 -4.42 -32.10
C PHE A 456 4.74 -4.43 -32.24
N GLN A 457 5.35 -5.57 -32.60
CA GLN A 457 6.77 -5.69 -32.85
C GLN A 457 7.26 -4.70 -33.91
N GLU A 458 6.58 -4.62 -35.07
CA GLU A 458 6.90 -3.67 -36.14
C GLU A 458 6.85 -2.21 -35.68
N VAL A 459 5.89 -1.86 -34.81
CA VAL A 459 5.80 -0.52 -34.21
C VAL A 459 6.92 -0.31 -33.20
N PHE A 460 7.21 -1.29 -32.34
CA PHE A 460 8.26 -1.21 -31.34
C PHE A 460 9.63 -1.00 -32.00
N GLU A 461 9.99 -1.81 -33.00
CA GLU A 461 11.28 -1.71 -33.71
C GLU A 461 11.43 -0.33 -34.37
N ARG A 462 10.45 0.10 -35.15
CA ARG A 462 10.47 1.40 -35.83
C ARG A 462 10.50 2.58 -34.85
N TYR A 463 9.77 2.51 -33.74
CA TYR A 463 9.73 3.58 -32.74
C TYR A 463 11.05 3.65 -31.97
N SER A 464 11.65 2.51 -31.65
CA SER A 464 12.93 2.39 -30.95
C SER A 464 14.11 2.98 -31.72
N GLU A 465 14.08 2.95 -33.07
CA GLU A 465 15.10 3.57 -33.93
C GLU A 465 15.18 5.09 -33.71
N THR A 466 14.03 5.74 -33.48
CA THR A 466 13.94 7.19 -33.30
C THR A 466 13.90 7.64 -31.84
N HIS A 467 13.58 6.72 -30.91
CA HIS A 467 13.44 6.98 -29.49
C HIS A 467 14.28 5.98 -28.67
N PRO A 468 15.59 6.23 -28.52
CA PRO A 468 16.52 5.29 -27.89
C PRO A 468 16.21 5.00 -26.40
N ASN A 469 15.34 5.79 -25.76
CA ASN A 469 14.89 5.49 -24.40
C ASN A 469 14.09 4.18 -24.34
N ILE A 470 13.25 3.90 -25.34
CA ILE A 470 12.43 2.68 -25.36
C ILE A 470 13.31 1.41 -25.41
N SER A 471 14.33 1.39 -26.25
CA SER A 471 15.27 0.25 -26.34
C SER A 471 16.20 0.12 -25.13
N LYS A 472 16.36 1.19 -24.32
CA LYS A 472 17.05 1.10 -23.03
C LYS A 472 16.16 0.57 -21.92
N LEU A 473 14.86 0.85 -21.98
CA LEU A 473 13.89 0.43 -20.97
C LEU A 473 13.45 -1.02 -21.17
N PHE A 474 13.32 -1.45 -22.41
CA PHE A 474 12.84 -2.78 -22.77
C PHE A 474 13.80 -3.48 -23.72
N SER A 475 14.27 -4.66 -23.33
CA SER A 475 15.16 -5.48 -24.15
C SER A 475 14.43 -6.07 -25.37
N SER A 476 13.12 -6.16 -25.31
CA SER A 476 12.28 -6.71 -26.37
C SER A 476 10.86 -6.15 -26.35
N HIS A 477 10.16 -6.26 -27.49
CA HIS A 477 8.74 -5.93 -27.58
C HIS A 477 7.88 -6.77 -26.62
N ARG A 478 8.28 -8.01 -26.33
CA ARG A 478 7.58 -8.91 -25.39
C ARG A 478 7.65 -8.40 -23.98
N GLU A 479 8.81 -7.97 -23.51
CA GLU A 479 8.98 -7.37 -22.18
C GLU A 479 8.09 -6.12 -22.01
N MET A 480 7.97 -5.32 -23.05
CA MET A 480 7.04 -4.19 -23.03
C MET A 480 5.58 -4.62 -23.01
N LEU A 481 5.19 -5.65 -23.78
CA LEU A 481 3.85 -6.22 -23.73
C LEU A 481 3.53 -6.76 -22.35
N ASP A 482 4.45 -7.47 -21.70
CA ASP A 482 4.30 -7.98 -20.34
C ASP A 482 4.06 -6.86 -19.34
N THR A 483 4.84 -5.79 -19.46
CA THR A 483 4.66 -4.58 -18.63
C THR A 483 3.28 -3.94 -18.84
N LEU A 484 2.85 -3.76 -20.08
CA LEU A 484 1.55 -3.17 -20.41
C LEU A 484 0.39 -4.05 -19.95
N TYR A 485 0.54 -5.37 -19.99
CA TYR A 485 -0.45 -6.31 -19.48
C TYR A 485 -0.54 -6.26 -17.95
N SER A 486 0.58 -6.28 -17.26
CA SER A 486 0.61 -6.21 -15.79
C SER A 486 0.02 -4.91 -15.24
N LEU A 487 0.05 -3.83 -16.03
CA LEU A 487 -0.55 -2.53 -15.72
C LEU A 487 -2.02 -2.41 -16.18
N ASP A 488 -2.62 -3.48 -16.69
CA ASP A 488 -3.99 -3.47 -17.23
C ASP A 488 -4.20 -2.49 -18.42
N VAL A 489 -3.14 -2.09 -19.11
CA VAL A 489 -3.22 -1.25 -20.32
C VAL A 489 -3.72 -2.07 -21.50
N ILE A 490 -3.22 -3.28 -21.63
CA ILE A 490 -3.63 -4.26 -22.64
C ILE A 490 -4.16 -5.53 -22.00
N GLY A 491 -5.02 -6.21 -22.71
CA GLY A 491 -5.44 -7.59 -22.48
C GLY A 491 -5.24 -8.39 -23.75
N TRP A 492 -5.53 -9.65 -23.71
CA TRP A 492 -5.48 -10.48 -24.91
C TRP A 492 -6.79 -11.26 -25.11
N LYS A 493 -7.08 -11.59 -26.37
CA LYS A 493 -8.28 -12.30 -26.75
C LYS A 493 -7.92 -13.59 -27.45
N GLU A 494 -8.33 -14.68 -26.83
CA GLU A 494 -8.27 -16.01 -27.39
C GLU A 494 -9.60 -16.36 -28.05
N THR A 495 -9.55 -17.02 -29.20
CA THR A 495 -10.73 -17.56 -29.83
C THR A 495 -10.60 -19.07 -29.91
N PHE A 496 -11.26 -19.77 -28.99
CA PHE A 496 -11.29 -21.22 -28.95
C PHE A 496 -12.65 -21.72 -29.41
N ARG A 497 -12.68 -22.54 -30.46
CA ARG A 497 -13.91 -23.18 -30.98
C ARG A 497 -15.12 -22.22 -31.08
N TYR A 498 -14.93 -21.07 -31.71
CA TYR A 498 -15.95 -20.03 -31.91
C TYR A 498 -16.41 -19.29 -30.63
N ARG A 499 -15.78 -19.48 -29.50
CA ARG A 499 -16.07 -18.75 -28.26
C ARG A 499 -14.90 -17.86 -27.90
N PRO A 500 -15.01 -16.54 -28.13
CA PRO A 500 -13.94 -15.63 -27.72
C PRO A 500 -13.90 -15.52 -26.18
N LYS A 501 -12.72 -15.70 -25.62
CA LYS A 501 -12.39 -15.42 -24.22
C LYS A 501 -11.44 -14.24 -24.17
N VAL A 502 -11.70 -13.28 -23.30
CA VAL A 502 -10.85 -12.10 -23.10
C VAL A 502 -10.19 -12.22 -21.74
N HIS A 503 -8.89 -12.06 -21.74
CA HIS A 503 -8.03 -12.18 -20.58
C HIS A 503 -7.50 -10.81 -20.20
N TRP A 504 -7.63 -10.45 -18.91
CA TRP A 504 -7.12 -9.22 -18.32
C TRP A 504 -6.35 -9.58 -17.06
N HIS A 505 -5.21 -8.94 -16.84
CA HIS A 505 -4.36 -9.19 -15.68
C HIS A 505 -5.14 -9.12 -14.36
N TYR A 506 -5.92 -8.04 -14.14
CA TYR A 506 -6.70 -7.85 -12.91
C TYR A 506 -7.76 -8.93 -12.62
N ARG A 507 -8.08 -9.79 -13.59
CA ARG A 507 -9.07 -10.88 -13.45
C ARG A 507 -8.43 -12.24 -13.22
N GLU A 508 -7.18 -12.41 -13.60
CA GLU A 508 -6.55 -13.72 -13.71
C GLU A 508 -5.44 -13.94 -12.70
N VAL A 509 -4.72 -12.87 -12.34
CA VAL A 509 -3.62 -12.94 -11.38
C VAL A 509 -4.16 -12.74 -9.98
N LYS A 510 -4.05 -13.80 -9.17
CA LYS A 510 -4.17 -13.73 -7.71
C LYS A 510 -2.79 -13.64 -7.10
N ALA A 511 -2.70 -13.11 -5.88
CA ALA A 511 -1.42 -12.98 -5.17
C ALA A 511 -0.61 -14.29 -5.05
N ILE A 512 -1.30 -15.43 -5.11
CA ILE A 512 -0.72 -16.77 -4.95
C ILE A 512 -0.34 -17.40 -6.31
N ASP A 513 -0.86 -16.88 -7.42
CA ASP A 513 -0.57 -17.42 -8.75
C ASP A 513 0.76 -16.85 -9.26
N GLU A 514 1.86 -17.51 -8.90
CA GLU A 514 3.24 -17.05 -9.15
C GLU A 514 3.64 -16.95 -10.61
N VAL A 515 2.97 -17.61 -11.52
CA VAL A 515 3.43 -17.65 -12.91
C VAL A 515 2.23 -17.65 -13.86
N TYR A 516 1.72 -16.48 -14.15
CA TYR A 516 0.95 -16.33 -15.36
C TYR A 516 1.92 -16.29 -16.54
N ARG A 517 2.00 -17.43 -17.28
CA ARG A 517 2.74 -17.46 -18.55
C ARG A 517 1.98 -16.62 -19.56
N MET A 518 2.64 -15.61 -20.06
CA MET A 518 2.10 -14.81 -21.13
C MET A 518 1.92 -15.65 -22.39
N PRO A 519 0.80 -15.51 -23.09
CA PRO A 519 0.47 -16.34 -24.27
C PRO A 519 1.44 -16.16 -25.44
N TRP A 520 2.31 -15.15 -25.39
CA TRP A 520 3.35 -14.92 -26.41
C TRP A 520 4.33 -16.08 -26.55
N GLU A 521 4.53 -16.89 -25.51
CA GLU A 521 5.38 -18.08 -25.55
C GLU A 521 4.68 -19.31 -26.14
N GLU A 522 3.33 -19.32 -26.16
CA GLU A 522 2.51 -20.44 -26.61
C GLU A 522 1.89 -20.19 -28.00
N MET A 523 2.17 -19.06 -28.64
CA MET A 523 1.53 -18.61 -29.88
C MET A 523 1.84 -19.44 -31.13
N ASP A 524 2.74 -20.38 -31.09
CA ASP A 524 3.02 -21.33 -32.18
C ASP A 524 1.90 -22.37 -32.39
N LEU A 525 0.91 -22.40 -31.53
CA LEU A 525 -0.24 -23.28 -31.62
C LEU A 525 -1.49 -22.56 -32.15
N ALA A 526 -1.54 -22.30 -33.44
CA ALA A 526 -2.72 -22.23 -34.31
C ALA A 526 -3.99 -21.44 -33.89
N PHE A 527 -3.99 -20.57 -32.88
CA PHE A 527 -5.13 -19.76 -32.50
C PHE A 527 -4.86 -18.27 -32.74
N GLU A 528 -5.85 -17.56 -33.27
CA GLU A 528 -5.75 -16.12 -33.49
C GLU A 528 -5.79 -15.38 -32.13
N VAL A 529 -4.64 -14.99 -31.61
CA VAL A 529 -4.52 -14.13 -30.43
C VAL A 529 -4.56 -12.68 -30.87
N LYS A 530 -5.49 -11.90 -30.32
CA LYS A 530 -5.59 -10.45 -30.56
C LYS A 530 -5.38 -9.70 -29.26
N ILE A 531 -4.48 -8.76 -29.28
CA ILE A 531 -4.18 -7.89 -28.17
C ILE A 531 -5.22 -6.75 -28.13
N LEU A 532 -5.73 -6.42 -26.95
CA LEU A 532 -6.80 -5.47 -26.73
C LEU A 532 -6.33 -4.34 -25.83
N VAL A 533 -6.72 -3.11 -26.13
CA VAL A 533 -6.56 -1.98 -25.21
C VAL A 533 -7.79 -1.88 -24.31
N HIS A 534 -7.57 -1.66 -23.01
CA HIS A 534 -8.67 -1.53 -22.06
C HIS A 534 -9.61 -0.38 -22.43
N LYS A 535 -10.93 -0.58 -22.33
CA LYS A 535 -11.93 0.43 -22.70
C LYS A 535 -11.79 1.75 -21.96
N GLY A 536 -11.40 1.71 -20.66
CA GLY A 536 -11.16 2.90 -19.88
C GLY A 536 -9.99 3.75 -20.40
N ALA A 537 -8.94 3.12 -20.95
CA ALA A 537 -7.78 3.80 -21.50
C ALA A 537 -7.91 4.15 -22.99
N SER A 538 -8.71 3.39 -23.76
CA SER A 538 -8.69 3.44 -25.23
C SER A 538 -8.99 4.83 -25.81
N LYS A 539 -9.98 5.54 -25.27
CA LYS A 539 -10.36 6.87 -25.77
C LYS A 539 -9.27 7.90 -25.58
N HIS A 540 -8.55 7.85 -24.48
CA HIS A 540 -7.46 8.79 -24.20
C HIS A 540 -6.16 8.42 -24.92
N LEU A 541 -5.84 7.12 -24.98
CA LEU A 541 -4.62 6.63 -25.62
C LEU A 541 -4.70 6.67 -27.14
N MET A 542 -5.85 6.35 -27.73
CA MET A 542 -6.03 6.23 -29.18
C MET A 542 -6.53 7.52 -29.85
N GLY A 543 -6.93 8.51 -29.07
CA GLY A 543 -7.54 9.73 -29.60
C GLY A 543 -8.96 9.51 -30.11
N SER A 544 -9.52 10.48 -30.87
CA SER A 544 -10.90 10.47 -31.36
C SER A 544 -11.13 9.53 -32.57
N VAL A 545 -10.37 8.45 -32.67
CA VAL A 545 -10.47 7.48 -33.79
C VAL A 545 -11.52 6.38 -33.51
N MET A 546 -12.49 6.66 -32.64
CA MET A 546 -13.71 5.86 -32.52
C MET A 546 -14.93 6.68 -32.89
#